data_478606f8d2c9678e63b65ae48ebf123e
#
_entry.id   478606f8d2c9678e63b65ae48ebf123e
#
_cell.length_a   1.000
_cell.length_b   1.000
_cell.length_c   1.000
_cell.angle_alpha   90.00
_cell.angle_beta   90.00
_cell.angle_gamma   90.00
#
_symmetry.space_group_name_H-M   'P 1'
#
loop_
_entity.id
_entity.type
_entity.pdbx_description
1 polymer ?
#
loop_
_entity_poly.entity_id
_entity_poly.type
_entity_poly.pdbx_seq_one_letter_code
_entity_poly.pdbx_strand_id
1 'polypeptide(L)' 'MFYYVDITDYNDNTQRHIMQKLDDGGVRSFPLTDDNPNTAGYLAWVAEGNEAEEWNPEEAE' A
#
# COMPACT_ATOMS: atom_id res chain seq x y z
N MET A 1 -8.92 3.69 -2.56
CA MET A 1 -8.58 2.32 -2.87
C MET A 1 -7.12 2.05 -2.58
N PHE A 2 -6.80 0.85 -2.14
CA PHE A 2 -5.43 0.52 -1.73
C PHE A 2 -4.71 -0.29 -2.80
N TYR A 3 -3.42 -0.03 -2.93
CA TYR A 3 -2.54 -0.78 -3.82
C TYR A 3 -1.31 -1.20 -3.03
N TYR A 4 -0.56 -2.17 -3.54
CA TYR A 4 0.67 -2.60 -2.89
C TYR A 4 1.84 -2.50 -3.88
N VAL A 5 3.03 -2.31 -3.34
CA VAL A 5 4.27 -2.37 -4.11
C VAL A 5 5.33 -3.04 -3.24
N ASP A 6 6.10 -3.94 -3.83
CA ASP A 6 7.17 -4.63 -3.13
C ASP A 6 8.50 -3.99 -3.51
N ILE A 7 9.27 -3.59 -2.50
CA ILE A 7 10.55 -2.93 -2.68
C ILE A 7 11.65 -3.83 -2.12
N THR A 8 12.64 -4.13 -2.94
CA THR A 8 13.79 -4.95 -2.55
C THR A 8 15.02 -4.06 -2.42
N ASP A 9 15.72 -4.16 -1.30
CA ASP A 9 16.92 -3.37 -1.04
C ASP A 9 18.20 -4.14 -1.44
N TYR A 10 19.36 -3.56 -1.11
CA TYR A 10 20.66 -4.14 -1.46
C TYR A 10 20.93 -5.50 -0.79
N ASN A 11 20.26 -5.77 0.31
CA ASN A 11 20.44 -7.00 1.07
C ASN A 11 19.43 -8.08 0.68
N ASP A 12 18.71 -7.88 -0.42
CA ASP A 12 17.66 -8.79 -0.90
C ASP A 12 16.49 -8.89 0.09
N ASN A 13 16.31 -7.89 0.92
CA ASN A 13 15.14 -7.81 1.80
C ASN A 13 14.00 -7.14 1.05
N THR A 14 12.87 -7.82 0.96
CA THR A 14 11.69 -7.28 0.30
C THR A 14 10.70 -6.78 1.34
N GLN A 15 10.28 -5.53 1.19
CA GLN A 15 9.28 -4.93 2.07
C GLN A 15 8.11 -4.46 1.24
N ARG A 16 6.89 -4.78 1.70
CA ARG A 16 5.67 -4.33 1.03
C ARG A 16 5.27 -2.96 1.55
N HIS A 17 5.02 -2.04 0.63
CA HIS A 17 4.46 -0.74 0.93
C HIS A 17 3.05 -0.67 0.37
N ILE A 18 2.20 0.04 1.08
CA ILE A 18 0.81 0.23 0.65
C ILE A 18 0.66 1.64 0.12
N MET A 19 0.02 1.75 -1.04
CA MET A 19 -0.29 3.02 -1.68
C MET A 19 -1.80 3.22 -1.62
N GLN A 20 -2.22 4.37 -1.10
CA GLN A 20 -3.64 4.70 -1.00
C GLN A 20 -3.95 5.91 -1.87
N LYS A 21 -4.88 5.74 -2.81
CA LYS A 21 -5.38 6.87 -3.60
C LYS A 21 -6.42 7.62 -2.80
N LEU A 22 -6.25 8.92 -2.73
CA LEU A 22 -7.14 9.82 -2.00
C LEU A 22 -8.13 10.48 -2.95
N ASP A 23 -9.26 10.93 -2.40
CA ASP A 23 -10.32 11.53 -3.20
C ASP A 23 -9.92 12.87 -3.84
N ASP A 24 -8.92 13.53 -3.29
CA ASP A 24 -8.45 14.81 -3.81
C ASP A 24 -7.43 14.66 -4.94
N GLY A 25 -7.17 13.44 -5.37
CA GLY A 25 -6.19 13.15 -6.41
C GLY A 25 -4.79 12.87 -5.88
N GLY A 26 -4.59 12.95 -4.56
CA GLY A 26 -3.30 12.64 -3.95
C GLY A 26 -3.10 11.15 -3.75
N VAL A 27 -1.88 10.79 -3.38
CA VAL A 27 -1.53 9.42 -3.05
C VAL A 27 -0.77 9.42 -1.73
N ARG A 28 -1.16 8.52 -0.83
CA ARG A 28 -0.46 8.30 0.43
C ARG A 28 0.25 6.97 0.36
N SER A 29 1.49 6.92 0.83
CA SER A 29 2.21 5.66 0.91
C SER A 29 2.70 5.42 2.34
N PHE A 30 2.72 4.16 2.74
CA PHE A 30 3.20 3.80 4.07
C PHE A 30 3.70 2.36 4.05
N PRO A 31 4.69 2.02 4.91
CA PRO A 31 5.14 0.64 5.02
C PRO A 31 4.09 -0.22 5.71
N LEU A 32 4.03 -1.49 5.31
CA LEU A 32 3.08 -2.42 5.93
C LEU A 32 3.70 -2.97 7.22
N THR A 33 3.64 -2.16 8.27
CA THR A 33 4.17 -2.49 9.59
C THR A 33 3.12 -2.27 10.66
N ASP A 34 3.23 -3.00 11.76
CA ASP A 34 2.21 -2.95 12.83
C ASP A 34 2.18 -1.64 13.60
N ASP A 35 3.27 -0.89 13.58
CA ASP A 35 3.38 0.35 14.34
C ASP A 35 2.95 1.58 13.57
N ASN A 36 2.50 1.42 12.35
CA ASN A 36 2.02 2.53 11.52
C ASN A 36 0.50 2.65 11.64
N PRO A 37 -0.04 3.81 12.04
CA PRO A 37 -1.50 3.95 12.21
C PRO A 37 -2.28 3.76 10.90
N ASN A 38 -1.67 4.03 9.75
CA ASN A 38 -2.34 3.83 8.47
C ASN A 38 -2.51 2.34 8.14
N THR A 39 -1.62 1.49 8.68
CA THR A 39 -1.70 0.05 8.47
C THR A 39 -2.98 -0.53 9.08
N ALA A 40 -3.40 -0.01 10.23
CA ALA A 40 -4.62 -0.49 10.87
C ALA A 40 -5.85 -0.29 9.98
N GLY A 41 -5.93 0.87 9.31
CA GLY A 41 -7.02 1.14 8.39
C GLY A 41 -7.00 0.21 7.18
N TYR A 42 -5.80 -0.05 6.66
CA TYR A 42 -5.65 -0.98 5.55
C TYR A 42 -6.06 -2.40 5.94
N LEU A 43 -5.62 -2.87 7.11
CA LEU A 43 -5.94 -4.22 7.57
C LEU A 43 -7.43 -4.39 7.82
N ALA A 44 -8.11 -3.37 8.35
CA ALA A 44 -9.55 -3.40 8.52
C ALA A 44 -10.28 -3.52 7.17
N TRP A 45 -9.78 -2.81 6.17
CA TRP A 45 -10.33 -2.88 4.82
C TRP A 45 -10.17 -4.28 4.22
N VAL A 46 -9.00 -4.91 4.43
CA VAL A 46 -8.76 -6.28 3.96
C VAL A 46 -9.67 -7.26 4.69
N ALA A 47 -9.90 -7.05 5.99
CA ALA A 47 -10.75 -7.92 6.79
C ALA A 47 -12.21 -7.91 6.30
N GLU A 48 -12.61 -6.89 5.56
CA GLU A 48 -13.94 -6.83 4.96
C GLU A 48 -14.06 -7.68 3.69
N GLY A 49 -12.98 -8.33 3.28
CA GLY A 49 -12.95 -9.18 2.08
C GLY A 49 -12.33 -8.52 0.86
N ASN A 50 -11.67 -7.40 1.04
CA ASN A 50 -11.04 -6.68 -0.06
C ASN A 50 -9.60 -7.13 -0.27
N GLU A 51 -9.08 -6.92 -1.47
CA GLU A 51 -7.69 -7.20 -1.80
C GLU A 51 -7.06 -5.99 -2.48
N ALA A 52 -5.83 -5.66 -2.08
CA ALA A 52 -5.08 -4.60 -2.73
C ALA A 52 -4.60 -5.06 -4.10
N GLU A 53 -4.61 -4.15 -5.06
CA GLU A 53 -4.09 -4.42 -6.38
C GLU A 53 -2.63 -3.98 -6.47
N GLU A 54 -1.89 -4.55 -7.40
CA GLU A 54 -0.50 -4.16 -7.61
C GLU A 54 -0.43 -2.73 -8.12
N TRP A 55 0.42 -1.93 -7.51
CA TRP A 55 0.60 -0.54 -7.93
C TRP A 55 1.35 -0.50 -9.26
N ASN A 56 0.77 0.19 -10.23
CA ASN A 56 1.40 0.35 -11.53
C ASN A 56 1.41 1.83 -11.90
N PRO A 57 2.53 2.53 -11.64
CA PRO A 57 2.59 3.97 -11.90
C PRO A 57 2.40 4.35 -13.36
N GLU A 58 2.72 3.46 -14.29
CA GLU A 58 2.52 3.73 -15.71
C GLU A 58 1.05 3.79 -16.10
N GLU A 59 0.22 3.03 -15.41
CA GLU A 59 -1.22 3.01 -15.66
C GLU A 59 -1.98 4.01 -14.78
N ALA A 60 -1.32 4.56 -13.78
CA ALA A 60 -1.96 5.46 -12.82
C ALA A 60 -2.16 6.88 -13.35
N GLU A 61 -1.67 7.18 -14.51
CA GLU A 61 -1.83 8.50 -15.13
C GLU A 61 -3.25 8.79 -15.57
#